data_f40ee9b25413809ab3e22e510dc4b551
#
_entry.id   f40ee9b25413809ab3e22e510dc4b551
#
_cell.length_a   1.000
_cell.length_b   1.000
_cell.length_c   1.000
_cell.angle_alpha   90.00
_cell.angle_beta   90.00
_cell.angle_gamma   90.00
#
_symmetry.space_group_name_H-M   'P 1'
#
loop_
_entity.id
_entity.type
_entity.pdbx_description
1 polymer ?
#
loop_
_entity_poly.entity_id
_entity_poly.type
_entity_poly.pdbx_seq_one_letter_code
_entity_poly.pdbx_strand_id
1 'polypeptide(L)'
;MLRKPNKVKLPEYLITGKLCDGYDFCLVGFLLNETGVPKEVLNKIPNEGYYCYNIDVEDGNIVYNVQEIMEKIYNINQEQLACLMEKNDKYDLMERIDLLQKVLSNHDIKYYL
;
A
#
# COMPACT_ATOMS: atom_id res chain seq x y z
N MET A 1 4.58 9.53 -12.88
CA MET A 1 4.11 8.26 -13.46
C MET A 1 4.27 7.12 -12.46
N LEU A 2 3.23 6.32 -12.31
CA LEU A 2 3.24 5.20 -11.36
C LEU A 2 3.91 3.98 -11.99
N ARG A 3 4.76 3.32 -11.21
CA ARG A 3 5.42 2.09 -11.67
C ARG A 3 5.89 1.24 -10.48
N LYS A 4 6.05 -0.06 -10.72
CA LYS A 4 6.57 -0.98 -9.72
C LYS A 4 8.03 -0.63 -9.43
N PRO A 5 8.42 -0.47 -8.16
CA PRO A 5 9.81 -0.21 -7.82
C PRO A 5 10.69 -1.44 -8.08
N ASN A 6 11.97 -1.22 -8.34
CA ASN A 6 12.93 -2.31 -8.49
C ASN A 6 13.54 -2.72 -7.16
N LYS A 7 13.69 -1.76 -6.26
CA LYS A 7 14.36 -1.96 -4.98
C LYS A 7 13.76 -0.98 -3.96
N VAL A 8 13.48 -1.47 -2.76
CA VAL A 8 12.92 -0.65 -1.70
C VAL A 8 13.70 -0.83 -0.41
N LYS A 9 13.74 0.22 0.40
CA LYS A 9 14.22 0.14 1.78
C LYS A 9 13.05 -0.28 2.66
N LEU A 10 13.23 -1.32 3.46
CA LEU A 10 12.18 -1.77 4.38
C LEU A 10 11.90 -0.69 5.42
N PRO A 11 10.62 -0.44 5.73
CA PRO A 11 10.27 0.50 6.78
C PRO A 11 10.54 -0.11 8.15
N GLU A 12 10.79 0.75 9.14
CA GLU A 12 10.95 0.30 10.52
C GLU A 12 9.59 0.03 11.18
N TYR A 13 8.53 0.64 10.64
CA TYR A 13 7.20 0.55 11.22
C TYR A 13 6.13 0.51 10.13
N LEU A 14 5.07 -0.26 10.39
CA LEU A 14 3.85 -0.28 9.56
C LEU A 14 2.65 -0.10 10.48
N ILE A 15 1.79 0.84 10.14
CA ILE A 15 0.59 1.16 10.93
C ILE A 15 -0.59 0.25 10.55
N THR A 16 -1.65 0.34 11.33
CA THR A 16 -2.92 -0.35 11.06
C THR A 16 -4.04 0.68 10.90
N GLY A 17 -5.12 0.24 10.28
CA GLY A 17 -6.36 1.00 10.24
C GLY A 17 -6.48 2.05 9.16
N LYS A 18 -5.40 2.43 8.50
CA LYS A 18 -5.43 3.38 7.39
C LYS A 18 -4.16 3.28 6.54
N LEU A 19 -4.20 3.83 5.33
CA LEU A 19 -3.07 3.76 4.42
C LEU A 19 -1.89 4.62 4.86
N CYS A 20 -2.17 5.78 5.41
CA CYS A 20 -1.15 6.73 5.87
C CYS A 20 -1.72 7.60 6.99
N ASP A 21 -0.93 7.82 8.04
CA ASP A 21 -1.33 8.68 9.17
C ASP A 21 -0.67 10.06 9.13
N GLY A 22 -0.03 10.39 8.01
CA GLY A 22 0.75 11.61 7.85
C GLY A 22 2.24 11.40 8.04
N TYR A 23 2.66 10.31 8.67
CA TYR A 23 4.05 9.98 8.96
C TYR A 23 4.42 8.59 8.47
N ASP A 24 3.62 7.59 8.83
CA ASP A 24 3.87 6.19 8.53
C ASP A 24 2.77 5.61 7.65
N PHE A 25 3.01 4.42 7.11
CA PHE A 25 2.12 3.73 6.19
C PHE A 25 1.75 2.35 6.73
N CYS A 26 0.59 1.84 6.34
CA CYS A 26 0.34 0.40 6.42
C CYS A 26 1.07 -0.28 5.24
N LEU A 27 1.00 -1.61 5.16
CA LEU A 27 1.66 -2.37 4.11
C LEU A 27 1.26 -1.87 2.70
N VAL A 28 -0.02 -1.73 2.45
CA VAL A 28 -0.53 -1.28 1.14
C VAL A 28 -0.16 0.18 0.88
N GLY A 29 -0.28 1.04 1.88
CA GLY A 29 0.13 2.44 1.77
C GLY A 29 1.61 2.58 1.44
N PHE A 30 2.45 1.75 2.06
CA PHE A 30 3.87 1.71 1.77
C PHE A 30 4.13 1.34 0.30
N LEU A 31 3.50 0.29 -0.19
CA LEU A 31 3.64 -0.14 -1.58
C LEU A 31 3.20 0.96 -2.55
N LEU A 32 2.08 1.60 -2.28
CA LEU A 32 1.56 2.68 -3.12
C LEU A 32 2.51 3.88 -3.15
N ASN A 33 3.07 4.26 -2.01
CA ASN A 33 4.02 5.36 -1.94
C ASN A 33 5.29 5.05 -2.71
N GLU A 34 5.82 3.84 -2.58
CA GLU A 34 6.99 3.40 -3.35
C GLU A 34 6.69 3.31 -4.86
N THR A 35 5.43 3.11 -5.23
CA THR A 35 4.98 3.09 -6.62
C THR A 35 4.93 4.50 -7.23
N GLY A 36 4.82 5.52 -6.39
CA GLY A 36 4.78 6.91 -6.83
C GLY A 36 3.53 7.67 -6.41
N VAL A 37 2.65 7.07 -5.62
CA VAL A 37 1.48 7.79 -5.08
C VAL A 37 1.94 8.70 -3.96
N PRO A 38 1.69 10.02 -4.04
CA PRO A 38 2.12 10.94 -2.99
C PRO A 38 1.51 10.64 -1.63
N LYS A 39 2.27 10.88 -0.59
CA LYS A 39 1.81 10.72 0.79
C LYS A 39 0.53 11.52 1.06
N GLU A 40 0.44 12.72 0.52
CA GLU A 40 -0.71 13.62 0.68
C GLU A 40 -1.98 12.99 0.13
N VAL A 41 -1.89 12.27 -0.98
CA VAL A 41 -3.02 11.56 -1.57
C VAL A 41 -3.46 10.41 -0.66
N LEU A 42 -2.50 9.62 -0.19
CA LEU A 42 -2.80 8.48 0.70
C LEU A 42 -3.43 8.95 2.01
N ASN A 43 -2.98 10.09 2.51
CA ASN A 43 -3.50 10.66 3.75
C ASN A 43 -4.95 11.17 3.61
N LYS A 44 -5.43 11.43 2.40
CA LYS A 44 -6.80 11.85 2.13
C LYS A 44 -7.79 10.69 2.06
N ILE A 45 -7.31 9.45 1.93
CA ILE A 45 -8.18 8.29 1.79
C ILE A 45 -8.78 7.96 3.14
N PRO A 46 -10.12 7.90 3.23
CA PRO A 46 -10.78 7.71 4.53
C PRO A 46 -10.56 6.32 5.09
N ASN A 47 -10.61 6.23 6.42
CA ASN A 47 -10.44 5.00 7.16
C ASN A 47 -11.81 4.36 7.43
N GLU A 48 -12.51 3.92 6.38
CA GLU A 48 -13.87 3.41 6.49
C GLU A 48 -14.01 1.96 6.03
N GLY A 49 -12.99 1.14 6.27
CA GLY A 49 -12.99 -0.26 5.88
C GLY A 49 -12.47 -0.48 4.46
N TYR A 50 -12.54 -1.73 4.00
CA TYR A 50 -11.86 -2.15 2.78
C TYR A 50 -12.53 -1.69 1.48
N TYR A 51 -13.75 -1.20 1.56
CA TYR A 51 -14.49 -0.74 0.38
C TYR A 51 -14.06 0.62 -0.13
N CYS A 52 -13.41 1.42 0.72
CA CYS A 52 -12.98 2.76 0.35
C CYS A 52 -11.82 2.78 -0.65
N TYR A 53 -11.22 1.64 -0.96
CA TYR A 53 -10.08 1.58 -1.88
C TYR A 53 -10.49 1.62 -3.35
N ASN A 54 -11.78 1.51 -3.66
CA ASN A 54 -12.30 1.73 -4.99
C ASN A 54 -12.89 3.14 -5.14
N ILE A 55 -12.31 4.11 -4.46
CA ILE A 55 -12.71 5.51 -4.52
C ILE A 55 -11.63 6.29 -5.25
N ASP A 56 -12.06 7.20 -6.14
CA ASP A 56 -11.14 8.09 -6.83
C ASP A 56 -10.74 9.24 -5.90
N VAL A 57 -9.42 9.52 -5.85
CA VAL A 57 -8.87 10.65 -5.11
C VAL A 57 -8.16 11.56 -6.10
N GLU A 58 -8.57 12.81 -6.16
CA GLU A 58 -7.97 13.79 -7.06
C GLU A 58 -6.84 14.56 -6.39
N ASP A 59 -5.77 14.78 -7.15
CA ASP A 59 -4.67 15.64 -6.75
C ASP A 59 -4.23 16.42 -7.99
N GLY A 60 -4.66 17.66 -8.08
CA GLY A 60 -4.48 18.46 -9.28
C GLY A 60 -5.24 17.86 -10.47
N ASN A 61 -4.52 17.55 -11.54
CA ASN A 61 -5.09 16.94 -12.75
C ASN A 61 -4.98 15.42 -12.76
N ILE A 62 -4.48 14.83 -11.67
CA ILE A 62 -4.27 13.38 -11.59
C ILE A 62 -5.32 12.77 -10.67
N VAL A 63 -5.92 11.66 -11.13
CA VAL A 63 -6.88 10.88 -10.35
C VAL A 63 -6.22 9.58 -9.95
N TYR A 64 -6.28 9.26 -8.67
CA TYR A 64 -5.73 8.02 -8.11
C TYR A 64 -6.85 7.13 -7.60
N ASN A 65 -6.80 5.84 -7.94
CA ASN A 65 -7.70 4.82 -7.43
C ASN A 65 -6.85 3.66 -6.93
N VAL A 66 -6.89 3.38 -5.64
CA VAL A 66 -6.01 2.38 -5.01
C VAL A 66 -6.20 1.00 -5.61
N GLN A 67 -7.45 0.54 -5.73
CA GLN A 67 -7.71 -0.79 -6.28
C GLN A 67 -7.19 -0.93 -7.71
N GLU A 68 -7.43 0.07 -8.53
CA GLU A 68 -6.99 0.09 -9.92
C GLU A 68 -5.46 0.04 -10.02
N ILE A 69 -4.77 0.81 -9.19
CA ILE A 69 -3.30 0.83 -9.15
C ILE A 69 -2.76 -0.54 -8.73
N MET A 70 -3.33 -1.14 -7.69
CA MET A 70 -2.89 -2.44 -7.20
C MET A 70 -3.12 -3.54 -8.24
N GLU A 71 -4.22 -3.48 -8.98
CA GLU A 71 -4.47 -4.43 -10.06
C GLU A 71 -3.49 -4.28 -11.22
N LYS A 72 -3.27 -3.04 -11.67
CA LYS A 72 -2.42 -2.77 -12.83
C LYS A 72 -0.94 -3.03 -12.57
N ILE A 73 -0.46 -2.66 -11.39
CA ILE A 73 0.97 -2.69 -11.09
C ILE A 73 1.39 -4.00 -10.42
N TYR A 74 0.56 -4.50 -9.50
CA TYR A 74 0.89 -5.68 -8.69
C TYR A 74 0.06 -6.90 -9.04
N ASN A 75 -0.89 -6.78 -9.97
CA ASN A 75 -1.82 -7.86 -10.31
C ASN A 75 -2.55 -8.40 -9.07
N ILE A 76 -2.87 -7.51 -8.15
CA ILE A 76 -3.59 -7.81 -6.91
C ILE A 76 -5.04 -7.37 -7.10
N ASN A 77 -5.97 -8.33 -7.10
CA ASN A 77 -7.39 -8.02 -7.27
C ASN A 77 -8.02 -7.54 -5.97
N GLN A 78 -9.30 -7.20 -6.02
CA GLN A 78 -10.02 -6.66 -4.87
C GLN A 78 -10.00 -7.60 -3.66
N GLU A 79 -10.21 -8.89 -3.87
CA GLU A 79 -10.21 -9.89 -2.79
C GLU A 79 -8.82 -10.02 -2.15
N GLN A 80 -7.79 -10.07 -2.97
CA GLN A 80 -6.41 -10.14 -2.51
C GLN A 80 -6.03 -8.88 -1.74
N LEU A 81 -6.45 -7.71 -2.22
CA LEU A 81 -6.21 -6.44 -1.54
C LEU A 81 -6.87 -6.42 -0.17
N ALA A 82 -8.14 -6.81 -0.10
CA ALA A 82 -8.86 -6.90 1.17
C ALA A 82 -8.17 -7.86 2.14
N CYS A 83 -7.68 -8.99 1.65
CA CYS A 83 -6.95 -9.97 2.45
C CYS A 83 -5.65 -9.39 3.01
N LEU A 84 -4.88 -8.66 2.21
CA LEU A 84 -3.66 -7.99 2.67
C LEU A 84 -3.96 -6.97 3.75
N MET A 85 -5.01 -6.18 3.58
CA MET A 85 -5.41 -5.17 4.54
C MET A 85 -5.83 -5.81 5.86
N GLU A 86 -6.61 -6.87 5.81
CA GLU A 86 -7.05 -7.59 6.99
C GLU A 86 -5.87 -8.18 7.75
N LYS A 87 -4.94 -8.82 7.06
CA LYS A 87 -3.73 -9.38 7.67
C LYS A 87 -2.87 -8.29 8.29
N ASN A 88 -2.69 -7.17 7.60
CA ASN A 88 -1.94 -6.03 8.15
C ASN A 88 -2.53 -5.57 9.47
N ASP A 89 -3.85 -5.48 9.56
CA ASP A 89 -4.51 -4.97 10.76
C ASP A 89 -4.51 -5.98 11.92
N LYS A 90 -4.45 -7.27 11.63
CA LYS A 90 -4.45 -8.33 12.65
C LYS A 90 -3.05 -8.73 13.12
N TYR A 91 -2.04 -8.57 12.27
CA TYR A 91 -0.68 -9.02 12.56
C TYR A 91 0.04 -8.03 13.47
N ASP A 92 0.99 -8.52 14.26
CA ASP A 92 1.92 -7.65 14.97
C ASP A 92 2.94 -7.05 13.99
N LEU A 93 3.80 -6.17 14.48
CA LEU A 93 4.72 -5.44 13.60
C LEU A 93 5.69 -6.38 12.87
N MET A 94 6.23 -7.39 13.54
CA MET A 94 7.15 -8.33 12.90
C MET A 94 6.47 -9.12 11.80
N GLU A 95 5.25 -9.57 12.07
CA GLU A 95 4.46 -10.31 11.08
C GLU A 95 4.09 -9.43 9.88
N ARG A 96 3.80 -8.15 10.10
CA ARG A 96 3.53 -7.20 9.00
C ARG A 96 4.76 -7.00 8.13
N ILE A 97 5.93 -6.86 8.73
CA ILE A 97 7.18 -6.71 7.97
C ILE A 97 7.47 -8.00 7.19
N ASP A 98 7.27 -9.16 7.80
CA ASP A 98 7.44 -10.45 7.10
C ASP A 98 6.47 -10.58 5.91
N LEU A 99 5.23 -10.15 6.08
CA LEU A 99 4.24 -10.16 5.01
C LEU A 99 4.66 -9.22 3.87
N LEU A 100 5.15 -8.03 4.21
CA LEU A 100 5.68 -7.09 3.22
C LEU A 100 6.83 -7.72 2.42
N GLN A 101 7.78 -8.37 3.10
CA GLN A 101 8.88 -9.04 2.43
C GLN A 101 8.39 -10.11 1.45
N LYS A 102 7.38 -10.88 1.83
CA LYS A 102 6.79 -11.90 0.94
C LYS A 102 6.16 -11.27 -0.30
N VAL A 103 5.41 -10.19 -0.11
CA VAL A 103 4.80 -9.46 -1.23
C VAL A 103 5.87 -8.93 -2.17
N LEU A 104 6.91 -8.31 -1.63
CA LEU A 104 8.02 -7.78 -2.43
C LEU A 104 8.70 -8.90 -3.23
N SER A 105 9.01 -10.02 -2.58
CA SER A 105 9.65 -11.17 -3.24
C SER A 105 8.77 -11.76 -4.34
N ASN A 106 7.46 -11.86 -4.10
CA ASN A 106 6.52 -12.40 -5.07
C ASN A 106 6.40 -11.52 -6.33
N HIS A 107 6.80 -10.27 -6.23
CA HIS A 107 6.75 -9.31 -7.35
C HIS A 107 8.14 -8.94 -7.86
N ASP A 108 9.15 -9.74 -7.53
CA ASP A 108 10.54 -9.54 -7.97
C ASP A 108 11.11 -8.17 -7.56
N ILE A 109 10.68 -7.67 -6.43
CA ILE A 109 11.19 -6.40 -5.88
C ILE A 109 12.24 -6.73 -4.82
N LYS A 110 13.45 -6.23 -5.01
CA LYS A 110 14.53 -6.39 -4.05
C LYS A 110 14.31 -5.43 -2.88
N TYR A 111 14.75 -5.84 -1.69
CA TYR A 111 14.65 -4.98 -0.51
C TYR A 111 15.90 -5.06 0.34
N TYR A 112 16.09 -4.04 1.17
CA TYR A 112 17.21 -3.95 2.10
C TYR A 112 16.76 -3.24 3.40
N LEU A 113 17.53 -3.40 4.43
CA LEU A 113 17.29 -2.76 5.74
C LEU A 113 17.75 -1.30 5.79
#